data_2333c5ceb8c4da41f0ca161d7dcbc6ea
#
_entry.id   2333c5ceb8c4da41f0ca161d7dcbc6ea
#
_cell.length_a   1.000
_cell.length_b   1.000
_cell.length_c   1.000
_cell.angle_alpha   90.00
_cell.angle_beta   90.00
_cell.angle_gamma   90.00
#
_symmetry.space_group_name_H-M   'P 1'
#
loop_
_entity.id
_entity.type
_entity.pdbx_description
1 polymer ?
#
loop_
_entity_poly.entity_id
_entity_poly.type
_entity_poly.pdbx_seq_one_letter_code
_entity_poly.pdbx_strand_id
1 'polypeptide(L)'
;MIRFDEVSFTYTDAPRPTLHRVALDIPEGELWVVVGETGTGKSTLLRAINGLVPHFSGGVLAGTVTVDGRTTKDNRPRDLADVVGFVGQNPLASFVTETVEDELAYTMENLGVPSDAMRRRVEDALDLLGLHDLRDRSLRALSGGQQQRVAIGAVLTASPRILVLDEPTSALDPAAAEEVLSTLARLVHDLGLTVVMAEHRLERVVPFADQIVLVPGDGAPLVEGPPEVIMRSSSVAPPLVELGRLVGWDPLPLSVRDARRQAASLRLRLASRTPPGPRTLPAASGADVEVAAASKLSVSYGPVVALDGVDLSIFRGEILVLMGRNGSGKSTLLATLAGGRRPTRGTVAVDGTDPRSFRPVELIRRVGLVPQDPGLLLYGESVRNECRTADKVSALAEGTTSATLDRILPGVPADRHPRDLSEGQRLALALAVVLAPAPTLLLLDEPTRGLDYPSKDRLIEVLRELAGDGHAIVLATHDVELAARVADRAVVLADGQIISDGPARQVVCHSPVFAPQVSKVLAPDEWLTVDEVRQALAGQVPA
;
A
#
# COMPACT_ATOMS: atom_id res chain seq x y z
N MET A 1 15.86 24.46 -7.77
CA MET A 1 16.15 23.44 -8.77
C MET A 1 14.91 23.06 -9.58
N ILE A 2 13.78 22.83 -8.94
CA ILE A 2 12.48 22.61 -9.61
C ILE A 2 11.57 23.78 -9.25
N ARG A 3 10.91 24.40 -10.24
CA ARG A 3 10.02 25.53 -10.02
C ARG A 3 8.71 25.37 -10.80
N PHE A 4 7.61 25.50 -10.08
CA PHE A 4 6.26 25.62 -10.64
C PHE A 4 5.83 27.08 -10.51
N ASP A 5 5.46 27.70 -11.63
CA ASP A 5 5.04 29.09 -11.70
C ASP A 5 3.59 29.17 -12.21
N GLU A 6 2.64 29.35 -11.28
CA GLU A 6 1.19 29.41 -11.52
C GLU A 6 0.65 28.24 -12.37
N VAL A 7 1.14 27.03 -12.11
CA VAL A 7 0.85 25.86 -12.94
C VAL A 7 -0.56 25.33 -12.71
N SER A 8 -1.32 25.23 -13.79
CA SER A 8 -2.61 24.53 -13.82
C SER A 8 -2.62 23.47 -14.89
N PHE A 9 -3.15 22.30 -14.59
CA PHE A 9 -3.24 21.20 -15.55
C PHE A 9 -4.62 20.55 -15.55
N THR A 10 -5.20 20.40 -16.74
CA THR A 10 -6.50 19.73 -16.95
C THR A 10 -6.34 18.61 -17.95
N TYR A 11 -6.69 17.38 -17.57
CA TYR A 11 -6.76 16.23 -18.49
C TYR A 11 -7.86 16.45 -19.54
N THR A 12 -7.72 15.84 -20.73
CA THR A 12 -8.60 16.06 -21.89
C THR A 12 -10.09 15.88 -21.56
N ASP A 13 -10.44 14.86 -20.77
CA ASP A 13 -11.83 14.52 -20.43
C ASP A 13 -12.23 14.97 -19.00
N ALA A 14 -11.37 15.72 -18.32
CA ALA A 14 -11.65 16.17 -16.97
C ALA A 14 -12.45 17.49 -16.98
N PRO A 15 -13.54 17.61 -16.19
CA PRO A 15 -14.35 18.82 -16.12
C PRO A 15 -13.67 19.96 -15.34
N ARG A 16 -12.63 19.66 -14.56
CA ARG A 16 -11.91 20.61 -13.70
C ARG A 16 -10.41 20.36 -13.76
N PRO A 17 -9.57 21.38 -13.49
CA PRO A 17 -8.14 21.21 -13.36
C PRO A 17 -7.79 20.23 -12.23
N THR A 18 -6.85 19.32 -12.49
CA THR A 18 -6.25 18.44 -11.47
C THR A 18 -5.21 19.18 -10.65
N LEU A 19 -4.43 20.06 -11.29
CA LEU A 19 -3.55 21.02 -10.63
C LEU A 19 -4.09 22.42 -10.88
N HIS A 20 -4.16 23.27 -9.85
CA HIS A 20 -4.72 24.60 -9.97
C HIS A 20 -3.77 25.66 -9.36
N ARG A 21 -3.21 26.52 -10.23
CA ARG A 21 -2.33 27.64 -9.86
C ARG A 21 -1.23 27.25 -8.87
N VAL A 22 -0.57 26.13 -9.14
CA VAL A 22 0.53 25.61 -8.30
C VAL A 22 1.70 26.57 -8.41
N ALA A 23 2.13 27.10 -7.25
CA ALA A 23 3.38 27.82 -7.06
C ALA A 23 4.20 27.01 -6.06
N LEU A 24 5.37 26.51 -6.47
CA LEU A 24 6.20 25.64 -5.66
C LEU A 24 7.66 25.75 -6.10
N ASP A 25 8.56 25.94 -5.14
CA ASP A 25 10.01 25.99 -5.37
C ASP A 25 10.68 24.86 -4.56
N ILE A 26 11.32 23.89 -5.24
CA ILE A 26 12.06 22.80 -4.62
C ILE A 26 13.55 23.07 -4.82
N PRO A 27 14.33 23.32 -3.73
CA PRO A 27 15.76 23.53 -3.79
C PRO A 27 16.52 22.23 -4.11
N GLU A 28 17.81 22.32 -4.22
CA GLU A 28 18.71 21.18 -4.48
C GLU A 28 19.07 20.47 -3.17
N GLY A 29 19.20 19.13 -3.23
CA GLY A 29 19.76 18.34 -2.13
C GLY A 29 18.82 18.06 -0.97
N GLU A 30 17.51 18.07 -1.20
CA GLU A 30 16.49 17.77 -0.18
C GLU A 30 15.57 16.61 -0.60
N LEU A 31 15.00 15.93 0.40
CA LEU A 31 13.96 14.93 0.23
C LEU A 31 12.59 15.55 0.49
N TRP A 32 11.80 15.69 -0.56
CA TRP A 32 10.45 16.24 -0.53
C TRP A 32 9.40 15.13 -0.66
N VAL A 33 8.43 15.12 0.26
CA VAL A 33 7.34 14.14 0.24
C VAL A 33 6.03 14.84 -0.11
N VAL A 34 5.40 14.40 -1.21
CA VAL A 34 4.08 14.88 -1.65
C VAL A 34 3.01 14.02 -1.00
N VAL A 35 2.16 14.64 -0.20
CA VAL A 35 1.09 13.97 0.57
C VAL A 35 -0.29 14.49 0.17
N GLY A 36 -1.32 13.69 0.39
CA GLY A 36 -2.71 14.03 0.07
C GLY A 36 -3.54 12.78 -0.20
N GLU A 37 -4.83 12.93 -0.31
CA GLU A 37 -5.75 11.83 -0.64
C GLU A 37 -5.57 11.32 -2.07
N THR A 38 -6.14 10.16 -2.38
CA THR A 38 -6.12 9.61 -3.74
C THR A 38 -6.90 10.51 -4.69
N GLY A 39 -6.32 10.75 -5.88
CA GLY A 39 -6.97 11.59 -6.90
C GLY A 39 -6.74 13.10 -6.75
N THR A 40 -6.04 13.58 -5.71
CA THR A 40 -5.77 15.03 -5.52
C THR A 40 -4.75 15.60 -6.50
N GLY A 41 -4.05 14.76 -7.28
CA GLY A 41 -3.10 15.22 -8.30
C GLY A 41 -1.61 14.99 -7.95
N LYS A 42 -1.28 14.23 -6.91
CA LYS A 42 0.12 13.91 -6.52
C LYS A 42 0.95 13.37 -7.70
N SER A 43 0.50 12.29 -8.32
CA SER A 43 1.19 11.70 -9.48
C SER A 43 1.23 12.65 -10.69
N THR A 44 0.23 13.52 -10.84
CA THR A 44 0.22 14.56 -11.89
C THR A 44 1.31 15.59 -11.63
N LEU A 45 1.47 16.03 -10.37
CA LEU A 45 2.55 16.94 -9.95
C LEU A 45 3.93 16.31 -10.24
N LEU A 46 4.14 15.05 -9.85
CA LEU A 46 5.38 14.32 -10.11
C LEU A 46 5.66 14.19 -11.61
N ARG A 47 4.66 13.81 -12.40
CA ARG A 47 4.79 13.68 -13.86
C ARG A 47 5.01 15.00 -14.59
N ALA A 48 4.64 16.12 -13.98
CA ALA A 48 4.95 17.44 -14.53
C ALA A 48 6.45 17.78 -14.41
N ILE A 49 7.16 17.24 -13.39
CA ILE A 49 8.59 17.46 -13.19
C ILE A 49 9.42 16.81 -14.31
N ASN A 50 9.03 15.61 -14.78
CA ASN A 50 9.77 14.92 -15.86
C ASN A 50 9.19 15.14 -17.26
N GLY A 51 8.18 16.02 -17.39
CA GLY A 51 7.55 16.33 -18.68
C GLY A 51 6.60 15.25 -19.20
N LEU A 52 6.32 14.16 -18.49
CA LEU A 52 5.29 13.19 -18.88
C LEU A 52 3.92 13.86 -18.97
N VAL A 53 3.67 14.85 -18.13
CA VAL A 53 2.58 15.81 -18.24
C VAL A 53 3.16 17.10 -18.82
N PRO A 54 2.64 17.62 -19.96
CA PRO A 54 1.49 17.16 -20.75
C PRO A 54 1.83 16.19 -21.90
N HIS A 55 3.11 15.90 -22.19
CA HIS A 55 3.53 15.29 -23.44
C HIS A 55 2.96 13.89 -23.71
N PHE A 56 2.74 13.07 -22.66
CA PHE A 56 2.20 11.71 -22.78
C PHE A 56 0.77 11.57 -22.29
N SER A 57 0.35 12.44 -21.37
CA SER A 57 -0.98 12.34 -20.77
C SER A 57 -2.08 13.02 -21.59
N GLY A 58 -1.70 13.84 -22.57
CA GLY A 58 -2.62 14.79 -23.17
C GLY A 58 -3.08 15.84 -22.17
N GLY A 59 -4.03 16.71 -22.57
CA GLY A 59 -4.55 17.77 -21.71
C GLY A 59 -3.87 19.12 -21.92
N VAL A 60 -4.21 20.09 -21.08
CA VAL A 60 -3.75 21.49 -21.19
C VAL A 60 -2.97 21.87 -19.95
N LEU A 61 -1.70 22.25 -20.15
CA LEU A 61 -0.82 22.80 -19.13
C LEU A 61 -0.74 24.32 -19.29
N ALA A 62 -1.22 25.07 -18.32
CA ALA A 62 -1.04 26.52 -18.18
C ALA A 62 0.01 26.80 -17.10
N GLY A 63 0.68 27.94 -17.18
CA GLY A 63 1.86 28.22 -16.33
C GLY A 63 3.12 27.56 -16.85
N THR A 64 4.16 27.51 -16.02
CA THR A 64 5.48 27.01 -16.41
C THR A 64 6.07 26.12 -15.34
N VAL A 65 6.55 24.91 -15.72
CA VAL A 65 7.39 24.06 -14.88
C VAL A 65 8.82 24.14 -15.41
N THR A 66 9.74 24.56 -14.56
CA THR A 66 11.17 24.65 -14.89
C THR A 66 11.95 23.67 -14.02
N VAL A 67 12.81 22.88 -14.65
CA VAL A 67 13.65 21.88 -13.99
C VAL A 67 15.08 22.06 -14.48
N ASP A 68 15.98 22.36 -13.55
CA ASP A 68 17.37 22.70 -13.85
C ASP A 68 17.54 23.70 -15.00
N GLY A 69 16.71 24.74 -15.00
CA GLY A 69 16.70 25.81 -16.00
C GLY A 69 16.02 25.46 -17.34
N ARG A 70 15.51 24.22 -17.50
CA ARG A 70 14.77 23.77 -18.71
C ARG A 70 13.28 23.76 -18.44
N THR A 71 12.46 24.28 -19.37
CA THR A 71 11.00 24.20 -19.25
C THR A 71 10.50 22.83 -19.71
N THR A 72 9.62 22.20 -18.94
CA THR A 72 9.08 20.87 -19.30
C THR A 72 8.10 20.95 -20.47
N LYS A 73 7.60 22.13 -20.80
CA LYS A 73 6.72 22.37 -21.95
C LYS A 73 7.50 22.24 -23.27
N ASP A 74 8.72 22.73 -23.31
CA ASP A 74 9.56 22.77 -24.51
C ASP A 74 10.51 21.58 -24.61
N ASN A 75 10.74 20.85 -23.49
CA ASN A 75 11.60 19.69 -23.41
C ASN A 75 10.77 18.44 -23.10
N ARG A 76 10.87 17.44 -23.97
CA ARG A 76 10.22 16.14 -23.78
C ARG A 76 10.91 15.34 -22.66
N PRO A 77 10.28 14.31 -22.10
CA PRO A 77 10.90 13.47 -21.07
C PRO A 77 12.30 12.96 -21.43
N ARG A 78 12.51 12.55 -22.68
CA ARG A 78 13.82 12.12 -23.17
C ARG A 78 14.90 13.21 -23.12
N ASP A 79 14.50 14.47 -23.30
CA ASP A 79 15.39 15.63 -23.31
C ASP A 79 15.73 16.10 -21.88
N LEU A 80 15.06 15.54 -20.87
CA LEU A 80 15.25 15.76 -19.44
C LEU A 80 15.86 14.54 -18.73
N ALA A 81 16.06 13.42 -19.43
CA ALA A 81 16.50 12.16 -18.82
C ALA A 81 17.92 12.19 -18.25
N ASP A 82 18.75 13.16 -18.64
CA ASP A 82 20.06 13.44 -18.07
C ASP A 82 19.98 14.22 -16.73
N VAL A 83 18.83 14.82 -16.42
CA VAL A 83 18.62 15.62 -15.21
C VAL A 83 17.63 14.96 -14.26
N VAL A 84 16.55 14.35 -14.78
CA VAL A 84 15.45 13.81 -14.02
C VAL A 84 15.33 12.30 -14.25
N GLY A 85 15.58 11.52 -13.19
CA GLY A 85 15.22 10.11 -13.12
C GLY A 85 13.79 9.96 -12.60
N PHE A 86 12.95 9.14 -13.24
CA PHE A 86 11.58 8.88 -12.83
C PHE A 86 11.35 7.39 -12.60
N VAL A 87 10.85 7.04 -11.41
CA VAL A 87 10.45 5.67 -11.06
C VAL A 87 8.96 5.66 -10.73
N GLY A 88 8.20 4.92 -11.52
CA GLY A 88 6.75 4.77 -11.33
C GLY A 88 6.38 3.74 -10.27
N GLN A 89 5.08 3.67 -9.96
CA GLN A 89 4.51 2.81 -8.94
C GLN A 89 4.75 1.31 -9.18
N ASN A 90 4.85 0.87 -10.44
CA ASN A 90 5.08 -0.53 -10.80
C ASN A 90 6.42 -0.67 -11.55
N PRO A 91 7.50 -1.10 -10.88
CA PRO A 91 8.81 -1.28 -11.52
C PRO A 91 8.78 -2.22 -12.72
N LEU A 92 8.07 -3.35 -12.62
CA LEU A 92 7.99 -4.34 -13.72
C LEU A 92 7.40 -3.76 -15.02
N ALA A 93 6.52 -2.77 -14.91
CA ALA A 93 5.93 -2.13 -16.09
C ALA A 93 6.92 -1.19 -16.80
N SER A 94 8.00 -0.78 -16.14
CA SER A 94 9.03 0.10 -16.70
C SER A 94 10.26 -0.66 -17.23
N PHE A 95 10.46 -1.91 -16.83
CA PHE A 95 11.61 -2.70 -17.26
C PHE A 95 11.52 -3.06 -18.75
N VAL A 96 12.64 -2.90 -19.44
CA VAL A 96 12.79 -3.13 -20.88
C VAL A 96 13.58 -4.39 -21.18
N THR A 97 14.52 -4.74 -20.29
CA THR A 97 15.44 -5.86 -20.45
C THR A 97 15.04 -7.09 -19.63
N GLU A 98 15.84 -8.14 -19.64
CA GLU A 98 15.54 -9.39 -18.93
C GLU A 98 16.36 -9.58 -17.65
N THR A 99 17.56 -8.99 -17.57
CA THR A 99 18.48 -9.15 -16.44
C THR A 99 18.73 -7.84 -15.71
N VAL A 100 19.24 -7.93 -14.49
CA VAL A 100 19.57 -6.75 -13.67
C VAL A 100 20.65 -5.90 -14.31
N GLU A 101 21.75 -6.52 -14.79
CA GLU A 101 22.85 -5.79 -15.40
C GLU A 101 22.42 -5.05 -16.67
N ASP A 102 21.66 -5.72 -17.54
CA ASP A 102 21.17 -5.12 -18.78
C ASP A 102 20.24 -3.93 -18.49
N GLU A 103 19.37 -4.05 -17.48
CA GLU A 103 18.46 -2.96 -17.11
C GLU A 103 19.21 -1.75 -16.55
N LEU A 104 20.25 -1.98 -15.74
CA LEU A 104 21.10 -0.90 -15.23
C LEU A 104 21.89 -0.20 -16.35
N ALA A 105 22.26 -0.90 -17.42
CA ALA A 105 22.97 -0.34 -18.57
C ALA A 105 22.05 0.39 -19.54
N TYR A 106 20.80 -0.03 -19.68
CA TYR A 106 19.88 0.37 -20.74
C TYR A 106 19.71 1.88 -20.92
N THR A 107 19.52 2.62 -19.83
CA THR A 107 19.35 4.09 -19.91
C THR A 107 20.61 4.76 -20.44
N MET A 108 21.78 4.30 -20.03
CA MET A 108 23.07 4.84 -20.47
C MET A 108 23.36 4.55 -21.94
N GLU A 109 22.95 3.37 -22.44
CA GLU A 109 23.05 3.04 -23.86
C GLU A 109 22.25 4.02 -24.72
N ASN A 110 21.01 4.33 -24.30
CA ASN A 110 20.18 5.30 -25.00
C ASN A 110 20.72 6.74 -24.94
N LEU A 111 21.47 7.08 -23.90
CA LEU A 111 22.13 8.37 -23.77
C LEU A 111 23.50 8.42 -24.46
N GLY A 112 23.98 7.32 -25.05
CA GLY A 112 25.27 7.23 -25.73
C GLY A 112 26.48 7.36 -24.81
N VAL A 113 26.37 6.91 -23.55
CA VAL A 113 27.47 6.92 -22.58
C VAL A 113 28.55 5.94 -23.02
N PRO A 114 29.87 6.29 -22.96
CA PRO A 114 30.95 5.38 -23.32
C PRO A 114 30.97 4.10 -22.46
N SER A 115 31.32 2.96 -23.06
CA SER A 115 31.24 1.63 -22.42
C SER A 115 32.06 1.48 -21.13
N ASP A 116 33.22 2.13 -21.05
CA ASP A 116 34.06 2.14 -19.85
C ASP A 116 33.42 2.93 -18.69
N ALA A 117 32.72 4.01 -19.00
CA ALA A 117 31.93 4.76 -18.03
C ALA A 117 30.66 4.00 -17.62
N MET A 118 29.98 3.33 -18.57
CA MET A 118 28.81 2.50 -18.28
C MET A 118 29.16 1.39 -17.29
N ARG A 119 30.24 0.65 -17.55
CA ARG A 119 30.68 -0.44 -16.67
C ARG A 119 30.92 0.04 -15.23
N ARG A 120 31.62 1.15 -15.04
CA ARG A 120 31.86 1.71 -13.70
C ARG A 120 30.55 2.09 -13.00
N ARG A 121 29.64 2.78 -13.69
CA ARG A 121 28.36 3.21 -13.12
C ARG A 121 27.43 2.04 -12.78
N VAL A 122 27.48 0.94 -13.56
CA VAL A 122 26.75 -0.29 -13.24
C VAL A 122 27.29 -0.91 -11.95
N GLU A 123 28.63 -1.03 -11.81
CA GLU A 123 29.25 -1.54 -10.58
C GLU A 123 28.88 -0.66 -9.37
N ASP A 124 29.01 0.67 -9.51
CA ASP A 124 28.65 1.62 -8.46
C ASP A 124 27.17 1.47 -8.04
N ALA A 125 26.26 1.28 -8.99
CA ALA A 125 24.84 1.08 -8.72
C ALA A 125 24.55 -0.27 -8.04
N LEU A 126 25.23 -1.36 -8.49
CA LEU A 126 25.12 -2.67 -7.86
C LEU A 126 25.57 -2.65 -6.40
N ASP A 127 26.69 -1.99 -6.13
CA ASP A 127 27.23 -1.86 -4.75
C ASP A 127 26.34 -0.96 -3.88
N LEU A 128 25.97 0.22 -4.38
CA LEU A 128 25.17 1.20 -3.66
C LEU A 128 23.81 0.65 -3.22
N LEU A 129 23.20 -0.18 -4.09
CA LEU A 129 21.85 -0.71 -3.91
C LEU A 129 21.83 -2.16 -3.39
N GLY A 130 23.01 -2.77 -3.13
CA GLY A 130 23.13 -4.14 -2.67
C GLY A 130 22.54 -5.15 -3.66
N LEU A 131 22.85 -4.99 -4.95
CA LEU A 131 22.34 -5.82 -6.05
C LEU A 131 23.40 -6.74 -6.66
N HIS A 132 24.65 -6.73 -6.17
CA HIS A 132 25.79 -7.43 -6.74
C HIS A 132 25.51 -8.92 -7.00
N ASP A 133 24.93 -9.63 -6.01
CA ASP A 133 24.61 -11.05 -6.10
C ASP A 133 23.42 -11.37 -7.03
N LEU A 134 22.78 -10.33 -7.55
CA LEU A 134 21.59 -10.43 -8.40
C LEU A 134 21.88 -10.04 -9.85
N ARG A 135 23.11 -9.68 -10.17
CA ARG A 135 23.55 -9.16 -11.48
C ARG A 135 22.92 -9.88 -12.69
N ASP A 136 23.10 -11.20 -12.74
CA ASP A 136 22.65 -12.03 -13.85
C ASP A 136 21.22 -12.57 -13.66
N ARG A 137 20.53 -12.12 -12.62
CA ARG A 137 19.20 -12.64 -12.30
C ARG A 137 18.14 -12.02 -13.20
N SER A 138 17.17 -12.86 -13.59
CA SER A 138 15.98 -12.35 -14.30
C SER A 138 15.18 -11.40 -13.42
N LEU A 139 14.79 -10.25 -13.97
CA LEU A 139 13.99 -9.22 -13.30
C LEU A 139 12.67 -9.74 -12.75
N ARG A 140 12.06 -10.74 -13.42
CA ARG A 140 10.81 -11.38 -12.99
C ARG A 140 10.98 -12.34 -11.82
N ALA A 141 12.21 -12.78 -11.55
CA ALA A 141 12.54 -13.67 -10.45
C ALA A 141 12.93 -12.93 -9.15
N LEU A 142 12.94 -11.59 -9.19
CA LEU A 142 13.27 -10.73 -8.07
C LEU A 142 12.06 -10.51 -7.16
N SER A 143 12.32 -10.29 -5.86
CA SER A 143 11.31 -9.79 -4.93
C SER A 143 10.92 -8.33 -5.27
N GLY A 144 9.75 -7.87 -4.83
CA GLY A 144 9.31 -6.50 -5.07
C GLY A 144 10.31 -5.44 -4.61
N GLY A 145 10.96 -5.65 -3.44
CA GLY A 145 12.01 -4.74 -2.94
C GLY A 145 13.27 -4.76 -3.81
N GLN A 146 13.67 -5.93 -4.32
CA GLN A 146 14.78 -6.03 -5.26
C GLN A 146 14.44 -5.35 -6.60
N GLN A 147 13.23 -5.56 -7.12
CA GLN A 147 12.76 -4.87 -8.33
C GLN A 147 12.75 -3.36 -8.16
N GLN A 148 12.31 -2.86 -7.03
CA GLN A 148 12.31 -1.42 -6.73
C GLN A 148 13.73 -0.85 -6.70
N ARG A 149 14.68 -1.55 -6.07
CA ARG A 149 16.09 -1.14 -6.07
C ARG A 149 16.70 -1.17 -7.47
N VAL A 150 16.37 -2.16 -8.29
CA VAL A 150 16.82 -2.18 -9.69
C VAL A 150 16.25 -1.00 -10.48
N ALA A 151 14.95 -0.68 -10.31
CA ALA A 151 14.34 0.47 -10.98
C ALA A 151 14.99 1.80 -10.57
N ILE A 152 15.30 1.97 -9.28
CA ILE A 152 16.07 3.12 -8.79
C ILE A 152 17.48 3.13 -9.40
N GLY A 153 18.16 1.98 -9.43
CA GLY A 153 19.50 1.83 -10.03
C GLY A 153 19.53 2.17 -11.50
N ALA A 154 18.56 1.69 -12.26
CA ALA A 154 18.48 1.92 -13.72
C ALA A 154 18.35 3.42 -14.08
N VAL A 155 17.71 4.21 -13.21
CA VAL A 155 17.69 5.67 -13.41
C VAL A 155 18.94 6.35 -12.84
N LEU A 156 19.50 5.88 -11.73
CA LEU A 156 20.70 6.46 -11.12
C LEU A 156 21.95 6.33 -11.98
N THR A 157 22.06 5.27 -12.78
CA THR A 157 23.20 5.07 -13.70
C THR A 157 23.33 6.19 -14.74
N ALA A 158 22.23 6.88 -15.08
CA ALA A 158 22.26 8.08 -15.92
C ALA A 158 22.89 9.29 -15.19
N SER A 159 23.11 9.20 -13.87
CA SER A 159 23.59 10.28 -13.00
C SER A 159 22.68 11.52 -13.01
N PRO A 160 21.37 11.37 -12.80
CA PRO A 160 20.46 12.49 -12.72
C PRO A 160 20.72 13.33 -11.47
N ARG A 161 20.33 14.60 -11.49
CA ARG A 161 20.38 15.49 -10.31
C ARG A 161 19.10 15.43 -9.48
N ILE A 162 18.02 14.96 -10.08
CA ILE A 162 16.70 14.87 -9.49
C ILE A 162 16.17 13.45 -9.66
N LEU A 163 15.66 12.87 -8.59
CA LEU A 163 14.97 11.58 -8.59
C LEU A 163 13.51 11.78 -8.20
N VAL A 164 12.60 11.41 -9.07
CA VAL A 164 11.14 11.47 -8.86
C VAL A 164 10.59 10.07 -8.69
N LEU A 165 9.88 9.82 -7.59
CA LEU A 165 9.40 8.49 -7.22
C LEU A 165 7.89 8.53 -6.93
N ASP A 166 7.11 7.73 -7.65
CA ASP A 166 5.66 7.62 -7.45
C ASP A 166 5.36 6.33 -6.67
N GLU A 167 5.10 6.45 -5.36
CA GLU A 167 4.81 5.38 -4.40
C GLU A 167 5.88 4.25 -4.35
N PRO A 168 7.17 4.57 -4.14
CA PRO A 168 8.24 3.57 -4.22
C PRO A 168 8.18 2.48 -3.16
N THR A 169 7.39 2.63 -2.08
CA THR A 169 7.30 1.62 -1.01
C THR A 169 5.95 0.90 -0.93
N SER A 170 5.02 1.18 -1.83
CA SER A 170 3.62 0.69 -1.76
C SER A 170 3.49 -0.83 -1.79
N ALA A 171 4.36 -1.52 -2.56
CA ALA A 171 4.35 -2.99 -2.73
C ALA A 171 5.36 -3.72 -1.81
N LEU A 172 6.04 -2.99 -0.91
CA LEU A 172 7.13 -3.52 -0.11
C LEU A 172 6.67 -3.89 1.30
N ASP A 173 7.19 -4.98 1.83
CA ASP A 173 7.09 -5.26 3.26
C ASP A 173 7.87 -4.21 4.09
N PRO A 174 7.63 -4.11 5.41
CA PRO A 174 8.25 -3.08 6.23
C PRO A 174 9.78 -3.02 6.15
N ALA A 175 10.45 -4.17 6.11
CA ALA A 175 11.91 -4.25 6.08
C ALA A 175 12.46 -3.77 4.73
N ALA A 176 11.88 -4.23 3.62
CA ALA A 176 12.29 -3.81 2.28
C ALA A 176 12.01 -2.31 2.04
N ALA A 177 10.91 -1.77 2.58
CA ALA A 177 10.61 -0.35 2.50
C ALA A 177 11.62 0.51 3.26
N GLU A 178 12.00 0.10 4.47
CA GLU A 178 13.01 0.80 5.27
C GLU A 178 14.38 0.80 4.59
N GLU A 179 14.75 -0.30 3.94
CA GLU A 179 15.99 -0.41 3.16
C GLU A 179 16.02 0.57 1.97
N VAL A 180 14.90 0.67 1.22
CA VAL A 180 14.77 1.63 0.11
C VAL A 180 14.84 3.07 0.63
N LEU A 181 14.10 3.41 1.70
CA LEU A 181 14.08 4.76 2.25
C LEU A 181 15.45 5.16 2.83
N SER A 182 16.13 4.26 3.53
CA SER A 182 17.49 4.49 4.02
C SER A 182 18.49 4.72 2.88
N THR A 183 18.31 4.03 1.77
CA THR A 183 19.11 4.25 0.56
C THR A 183 18.82 5.63 -0.04
N LEU A 184 17.56 6.03 -0.17
CA LEU A 184 17.19 7.36 -0.66
C LEU A 184 17.76 8.47 0.23
N ALA A 185 17.67 8.32 1.55
CA ALA A 185 18.26 9.27 2.50
C ALA A 185 19.78 9.41 2.29
N ARG A 186 20.51 8.31 2.08
CA ARG A 186 21.95 8.38 1.75
C ARG A 186 22.21 9.09 0.42
N LEU A 187 21.38 8.85 -0.61
CA LEU A 187 21.51 9.54 -1.90
C LEU A 187 21.36 11.05 -1.75
N VAL A 188 20.46 11.50 -0.90
CA VAL A 188 20.27 12.92 -0.59
C VAL A 188 21.46 13.47 0.21
N HIS A 189 21.80 12.85 1.34
CA HIS A 189 22.80 13.39 2.26
C HIS A 189 24.25 13.25 1.77
N ASP A 190 24.58 12.15 1.12
CA ASP A 190 25.97 11.85 0.71
C ASP A 190 26.27 12.33 -0.72
N LEU A 191 25.28 12.30 -1.62
CA LEU A 191 25.46 12.65 -3.03
C LEU A 191 24.80 13.99 -3.42
N GLY A 192 24.05 14.63 -2.52
CA GLY A 192 23.34 15.88 -2.80
C GLY A 192 22.22 15.76 -3.82
N LEU A 193 21.68 14.53 -4.01
CA LEU A 193 20.59 14.29 -4.93
C LEU A 193 19.30 14.93 -4.42
N THR A 194 18.52 15.56 -5.30
CA THR A 194 17.19 16.04 -4.95
C THR A 194 16.18 14.92 -5.16
N VAL A 195 15.42 14.57 -4.14
CA VAL A 195 14.40 13.52 -4.22
C VAL A 195 13.01 14.09 -4.01
N VAL A 196 12.09 13.82 -4.94
CA VAL A 196 10.68 14.19 -4.80
C VAL A 196 9.84 12.93 -4.91
N MET A 197 9.12 12.57 -3.86
CA MET A 197 8.35 11.34 -3.84
C MET A 197 6.92 11.54 -3.36
N ALA A 198 5.98 10.76 -3.91
CA ALA A 198 4.63 10.63 -3.35
C ALA A 198 4.53 9.31 -2.60
N GLU A 199 3.84 9.31 -1.45
CA GLU A 199 3.57 8.11 -0.67
C GLU A 199 2.23 8.19 0.05
N HIS A 200 1.61 7.01 0.22
CA HIS A 200 0.39 6.85 1.01
C HIS A 200 0.66 6.38 2.44
N ARG A 201 1.74 5.65 2.68
CA ARG A 201 2.13 5.16 4.01
C ARG A 201 3.03 6.16 4.71
N LEU A 202 2.43 7.22 5.23
CA LEU A 202 3.14 8.36 5.81
C LEU A 202 3.95 7.98 7.04
N GLU A 203 3.55 6.94 7.78
CA GLU A 203 4.28 6.40 8.92
C GLU A 203 5.71 5.95 8.58
N ARG A 204 5.97 5.64 7.30
CA ARG A 204 7.29 5.20 6.82
C ARG A 204 8.16 6.36 6.39
N VAL A 205 7.59 7.36 5.71
CA VAL A 205 8.36 8.37 4.97
C VAL A 205 8.51 9.70 5.68
N VAL A 206 7.53 10.10 6.51
CA VAL A 206 7.57 11.36 7.24
C VAL A 206 8.86 11.54 8.07
N PRO A 207 9.40 10.50 8.74
CA PRO A 207 10.65 10.63 9.49
C PRO A 207 11.89 10.93 8.64
N PHE A 208 11.84 10.72 7.33
CA PHE A 208 12.95 10.94 6.39
C PHE A 208 12.81 12.23 5.58
N ALA A 209 11.63 12.86 5.59
CA ALA A 209 11.35 14.05 4.79
C ALA A 209 12.01 15.30 5.36
N ASP A 210 12.68 16.07 4.51
CA ASP A 210 13.12 17.44 4.84
C ASP A 210 11.96 18.41 4.72
N GLN A 211 11.11 18.23 3.70
CA GLN A 211 9.92 19.05 3.43
C GLN A 211 8.73 18.18 2.99
N ILE A 212 7.54 18.69 3.26
CA ILE A 212 6.28 18.07 2.82
C ILE A 212 5.51 19.07 1.96
N VAL A 213 4.96 18.56 0.85
CA VAL A 213 3.95 19.26 0.05
C VAL A 213 2.61 18.57 0.25
N LEU A 214 1.68 19.25 0.90
CA LEU A 214 0.29 18.80 1.02
C LEU A 214 -0.50 19.24 -0.21
N VAL A 215 -1.11 18.29 -0.91
CA VAL A 215 -2.02 18.50 -2.03
C VAL A 215 -3.45 18.27 -1.52
N PRO A 216 -4.19 19.34 -1.15
CA PRO A 216 -5.50 19.18 -0.52
C PRO A 216 -6.58 18.62 -1.45
N GLY A 217 -6.42 18.79 -2.78
CA GLY A 217 -7.46 18.47 -3.76
C GLY A 217 -8.45 19.62 -3.97
N ASP A 218 -9.48 19.38 -4.81
CA ASP A 218 -10.59 20.31 -5.12
C ASP A 218 -10.17 21.73 -5.55
N GLY A 219 -8.95 21.86 -6.09
CA GLY A 219 -8.41 23.16 -6.53
C GLY A 219 -7.93 24.06 -5.39
N ALA A 220 -7.84 23.56 -4.16
CA ALA A 220 -7.22 24.30 -3.07
C ALA A 220 -5.71 24.47 -3.29
N PRO A 221 -5.11 25.59 -2.83
CA PRO A 221 -3.68 25.81 -2.99
C PRO A 221 -2.86 24.77 -2.23
N LEU A 222 -1.69 24.43 -2.79
CA LEU A 222 -0.72 23.58 -2.10
C LEU A 222 -0.23 24.24 -0.82
N VAL A 223 0.10 23.42 0.18
CA VAL A 223 0.74 23.89 1.41
C VAL A 223 2.07 23.14 1.53
N GLU A 224 3.16 23.89 1.68
CA GLU A 224 4.51 23.34 1.84
C GLU A 224 5.15 23.76 3.15
N GLY A 225 6.07 22.97 3.63
CA GLY A 225 6.84 23.28 4.83
C GLY A 225 7.45 22.07 5.52
N PRO A 226 8.15 22.30 6.64
CA PRO A 226 8.72 21.24 7.44
C PRO A 226 7.66 20.25 7.92
N PRO A 227 8.01 18.94 8.02
CA PRO A 227 7.05 17.87 8.37
C PRO A 227 6.27 18.15 9.66
N GLU A 228 6.90 18.69 10.71
CA GLU A 228 6.25 19.00 11.98
C GLU A 228 5.21 20.13 11.87
N VAL A 229 5.36 21.03 10.90
CA VAL A 229 4.40 22.12 10.64
C VAL A 229 3.21 21.58 9.84
N ILE A 230 3.49 20.93 8.73
CA ILE A 230 2.44 20.40 7.85
C ILE A 230 1.61 19.32 8.56
N MET A 231 2.26 18.43 9.29
CA MET A 231 1.59 17.36 10.03
C MET A 231 0.75 17.86 11.21
N ARG A 232 0.78 19.13 11.59
CA ARG A 232 -0.15 19.69 12.59
C ARG A 232 -1.58 19.80 12.08
N SER A 233 -1.75 20.13 10.79
CA SER A 233 -3.05 20.45 10.18
C SER A 233 -3.42 19.57 8.97
N SER A 234 -2.53 18.70 8.51
CA SER A 234 -2.81 17.82 7.38
C SER A 234 -4.05 16.95 7.62
N SER A 235 -4.90 16.82 6.61
CA SER A 235 -6.07 15.90 6.64
C SER A 235 -5.64 14.42 6.66
N VAL A 236 -4.45 14.14 6.16
CA VAL A 236 -3.85 12.79 6.18
C VAL A 236 -2.65 12.79 7.12
N ALA A 237 -2.65 11.89 8.09
CA ALA A 237 -1.58 11.80 9.08
C ALA A 237 -1.34 10.36 9.54
N PRO A 238 -0.08 9.98 9.85
CA PRO A 238 0.18 8.67 10.45
C PRO A 238 -0.34 8.60 11.89
N PRO A 239 -0.65 7.40 12.42
CA PRO A 239 -1.19 7.22 13.77
C PRO A 239 -0.37 7.88 14.88
N LEU A 240 0.95 7.93 14.73
CA LEU A 240 1.82 8.61 15.68
C LEU A 240 1.55 10.11 15.78
N VAL A 241 1.36 10.76 14.63
CA VAL A 241 1.01 12.18 14.54
C VAL A 241 -0.38 12.43 15.11
N GLU A 242 -1.34 11.56 14.79
CA GLU A 242 -2.69 11.65 15.35
C GLU A 242 -2.68 11.51 16.88
N LEU A 243 -1.88 10.59 17.43
CA LEU A 243 -1.67 10.46 18.86
C LEU A 243 -1.08 11.74 19.46
N GLY A 244 -0.06 12.30 18.82
CA GLY A 244 0.57 13.56 19.25
C GLY A 244 -0.41 14.73 19.27
N ARG A 245 -1.27 14.85 18.24
CA ARG A 245 -2.34 15.86 18.17
C ARG A 245 -3.36 15.65 19.28
N LEU A 246 -3.80 14.40 19.50
CA LEU A 246 -4.80 14.03 20.53
C LEU A 246 -4.35 14.45 21.93
N VAL A 247 -3.07 14.28 22.25
CA VAL A 247 -2.55 14.55 23.60
C VAL A 247 -1.87 15.91 23.73
N GLY A 248 -1.78 16.67 22.63
CA GLY A 248 -1.23 18.02 22.61
C GLY A 248 0.29 18.08 22.76
N TRP A 249 1.01 17.12 22.17
CA TRP A 249 2.48 17.16 22.19
C TRP A 249 3.05 18.30 21.34
N ASP A 250 4.03 19.01 21.91
CA ASP A 250 4.78 20.07 21.27
C ASP A 250 6.27 20.00 21.70
N PRO A 251 7.23 19.80 20.76
CA PRO A 251 7.03 19.62 19.31
C PRO A 251 6.26 18.32 18.99
N LEU A 252 5.57 18.32 17.83
CA LEU A 252 4.87 17.15 17.34
C LEU A 252 5.88 16.05 16.97
N PRO A 253 5.81 14.83 17.56
CA PRO A 253 6.77 13.78 17.27
C PRO A 253 6.51 13.19 15.88
N LEU A 254 7.57 13.01 15.10
CA LEU A 254 7.52 12.38 13.78
C LEU A 254 8.09 10.95 13.80
N SER A 255 8.76 10.56 14.88
CA SER A 255 9.31 9.22 15.06
C SER A 255 8.83 8.58 16.38
N VAL A 256 8.79 7.25 16.38
CA VAL A 256 8.48 6.47 17.61
C VAL A 256 9.44 6.82 18.75
N ARG A 257 10.72 7.08 18.43
CA ARG A 257 11.72 7.49 19.40
C ARG A 257 11.34 8.80 20.12
N ASP A 258 10.93 9.80 19.35
CA ASP A 258 10.59 11.12 19.89
C ASP A 258 9.29 11.09 20.68
N ALA A 259 8.29 10.34 20.18
CA ALA A 259 7.06 10.11 20.91
C ALA A 259 7.27 9.38 22.24
N ARG A 260 8.14 8.36 22.27
CA ARG A 260 8.49 7.66 23.53
C ARG A 260 9.09 8.60 24.59
N ARG A 261 9.88 9.59 24.19
CA ARG A 261 10.45 10.59 25.10
C ARG A 261 9.38 11.49 25.72
N GLN A 262 8.30 11.75 25.00
CA GLN A 262 7.18 12.58 25.45
C GLN A 262 6.06 11.78 26.12
N ALA A 263 6.04 10.45 26.01
CA ALA A 263 4.93 9.59 26.43
C ALA A 263 4.76 9.42 27.94
N ALA A 264 5.67 9.91 28.79
CA ALA A 264 5.63 9.69 30.23
C ALA A 264 4.33 10.18 30.88
N SER A 265 3.86 11.38 30.55
CA SER A 265 2.60 11.94 31.05
C SER A 265 1.37 11.15 30.55
N LEU A 266 1.40 10.72 29.30
CA LEU A 266 0.32 9.91 28.73
C LEU A 266 0.23 8.53 29.41
N ARG A 267 1.35 7.86 29.65
CA ARG A 267 1.39 6.58 30.37
C ARG A 267 0.82 6.71 31.79
N LEU A 268 1.14 7.80 32.50
CA LEU A 268 0.56 8.07 33.82
C LEU A 268 -0.96 8.26 33.75
N ARG A 269 -1.47 8.96 32.74
CA ARG A 269 -2.92 9.14 32.53
C ARG A 269 -3.62 7.82 32.18
N LEU A 270 -2.94 6.90 31.52
CA LEU A 270 -3.45 5.58 31.11
C LEU A 270 -3.22 4.49 32.18
N ALA A 271 -2.38 4.71 33.20
CA ALA A 271 -2.00 3.70 34.20
C ALA A 271 -3.17 3.09 34.99
N SER A 272 -4.27 3.84 35.14
CA SER A 272 -5.52 3.36 35.79
C SER A 272 -6.53 2.77 34.80
N ARG A 273 -6.17 2.64 33.54
CA ARG A 273 -7.05 2.17 32.47
C ARG A 273 -6.54 0.84 31.92
N THR A 274 -7.47 -0.01 31.55
CA THR A 274 -7.16 -1.27 30.89
C THR A 274 -7.44 -1.13 29.40
N PRO A 275 -6.50 -1.52 28.51
CA PRO A 275 -6.80 -1.62 27.09
C PRO A 275 -8.03 -2.48 26.84
N PRO A 276 -8.82 -2.23 25.79
CA PRO A 276 -10.00 -3.04 25.46
C PRO A 276 -9.63 -4.53 25.38
N GLY A 277 -10.49 -5.39 25.93
CA GLY A 277 -10.32 -6.85 25.79
C GLY A 277 -10.40 -7.29 24.31
N PRO A 278 -10.10 -8.57 24.02
CA PRO A 278 -10.35 -9.14 22.70
C PRO A 278 -11.81 -8.90 22.33
N ARG A 279 -12.06 -8.60 21.04
CA ARG A 279 -13.42 -8.45 20.56
C ARG A 279 -14.16 -9.76 20.76
N THR A 280 -15.22 -9.70 21.54
CA THR A 280 -16.12 -10.86 21.72
C THR A 280 -16.95 -10.96 20.45
N LEU A 281 -16.78 -12.04 19.68
CA LEU A 281 -17.64 -12.32 18.55
C LEU A 281 -19.07 -12.49 19.05
N PRO A 282 -20.08 -11.89 18.39
CA PRO A 282 -21.46 -12.01 18.83
C PRO A 282 -21.87 -13.48 18.88
N ALA A 283 -22.41 -13.94 20.00
CA ALA A 283 -22.89 -15.32 20.17
C ALA A 283 -23.93 -15.73 19.11
N ALA A 284 -24.62 -14.73 18.53
CA ALA A 284 -25.58 -14.92 17.44
C ALA A 284 -24.93 -15.28 16.08
N SER A 285 -23.63 -15.03 15.88
CA SER A 285 -22.94 -15.29 14.60
C SER A 285 -22.41 -16.71 14.45
N GLY A 286 -22.62 -17.62 15.41
CA GLY A 286 -22.09 -18.99 15.34
C GLY A 286 -20.56 -19.03 15.40
N ALA A 287 -19.97 -18.25 16.30
CA ALA A 287 -18.52 -18.08 16.45
C ALA A 287 -17.71 -19.39 16.61
N ASP A 288 -18.38 -20.49 16.99
CA ASP A 288 -17.77 -21.82 17.11
C ASP A 288 -17.89 -22.65 15.81
N VAL A 289 -18.49 -22.11 14.74
CA VAL A 289 -18.63 -22.83 13.47
C VAL A 289 -17.38 -22.64 12.63
N GLU A 290 -16.60 -23.72 12.49
CA GLU A 290 -15.47 -23.75 11.57
C GLU A 290 -15.96 -23.69 10.11
N VAL A 291 -15.54 -22.66 9.38
CA VAL A 291 -15.87 -22.45 7.96
C VAL A 291 -14.80 -23.04 7.07
N ALA A 292 -13.53 -22.94 7.48
CA ALA A 292 -12.43 -23.52 6.70
C ALA A 292 -11.32 -24.03 7.63
N ALA A 293 -10.62 -25.07 7.19
CA ALA A 293 -9.47 -25.63 7.89
C ALA A 293 -8.37 -26.07 6.93
N ALA A 294 -7.14 -25.92 7.39
CA ALA A 294 -5.95 -26.54 6.82
C ALA A 294 -5.34 -27.48 7.87
N SER A 295 -5.01 -28.70 7.49
CA SER A 295 -4.38 -29.69 8.38
C SER A 295 -3.10 -30.23 7.77
N LYS A 296 -1.97 -29.97 8.45
CA LYS A 296 -0.61 -30.34 8.05
C LYS A 296 -0.33 -29.98 6.58
N LEU A 297 -0.85 -28.80 6.18
CA LEU A 297 -0.85 -28.36 4.79
C LEU A 297 0.55 -28.00 4.34
N SER A 298 1.04 -28.69 3.31
CA SER A 298 2.30 -28.34 2.64
C SER A 298 2.06 -28.12 1.14
N VAL A 299 2.68 -27.09 0.59
CA VAL A 299 2.60 -26.73 -0.85
C VAL A 299 3.98 -26.39 -1.37
N SER A 300 4.37 -27.01 -2.50
CA SER A 300 5.66 -26.78 -3.14
C SER A 300 5.51 -26.36 -4.60
N TYR A 301 6.44 -25.53 -5.07
CA TYR A 301 6.61 -25.10 -6.46
C TYR A 301 7.99 -25.59 -6.95
N GLY A 302 8.02 -26.81 -7.51
CA GLY A 302 9.30 -27.45 -7.82
C GLY A 302 10.16 -27.59 -6.55
N PRO A 303 11.36 -27.04 -6.50
CA PRO A 303 12.24 -27.14 -5.33
C PRO A 303 11.84 -26.19 -4.17
N VAL A 304 10.98 -25.22 -4.42
CA VAL A 304 10.61 -24.21 -3.41
C VAL A 304 9.42 -24.69 -2.59
N VAL A 305 9.60 -24.86 -1.28
CA VAL A 305 8.53 -25.15 -0.33
C VAL A 305 7.91 -23.82 0.09
N ALA A 306 6.66 -23.58 -0.32
CA ALA A 306 5.94 -22.34 -0.01
C ALA A 306 5.12 -22.42 1.28
N LEU A 307 4.62 -23.63 1.63
CA LEU A 307 3.97 -23.93 2.89
C LEU A 307 4.47 -25.27 3.40
N ASP A 308 4.72 -25.37 4.70
CA ASP A 308 5.25 -26.57 5.34
C ASP A 308 4.52 -26.88 6.65
N GLY A 309 3.62 -27.87 6.61
CA GLY A 309 2.92 -28.39 7.77
C GLY A 309 1.98 -27.41 8.47
N VAL A 310 1.32 -26.52 7.73
CA VAL A 310 0.42 -25.50 8.28
C VAL A 310 -0.88 -26.13 8.80
N ASP A 311 -1.18 -25.87 10.08
CA ASP A 311 -2.45 -26.17 10.76
C ASP A 311 -3.17 -24.85 11.04
N LEU A 312 -4.41 -24.67 10.54
CA LEU A 312 -5.18 -23.44 10.68
C LEU A 312 -6.68 -23.74 10.62
N SER A 313 -7.45 -23.22 11.58
CA SER A 313 -8.93 -23.19 11.51
C SER A 313 -9.42 -21.75 11.41
N ILE A 314 -10.48 -21.54 10.64
CA ILE A 314 -11.09 -20.22 10.38
C ILE A 314 -12.56 -20.33 10.75
N PHE A 315 -13.04 -19.38 11.56
CA PHE A 315 -14.37 -19.43 12.15
C PHE A 315 -15.32 -18.38 11.54
N ARG A 316 -16.60 -18.63 11.67
CA ARG A 316 -17.65 -17.76 11.17
C ARG A 316 -17.64 -16.41 11.89
N GLY A 317 -17.74 -15.31 11.13
CA GLY A 317 -17.74 -13.95 11.68
C GLY A 317 -16.41 -13.47 12.23
N GLU A 318 -15.33 -14.29 12.08
CA GLU A 318 -13.96 -13.94 12.46
C GLU A 318 -13.27 -13.14 11.36
N ILE A 319 -12.53 -12.10 11.76
CA ILE A 319 -11.55 -11.45 10.90
C ILE A 319 -10.16 -11.91 11.34
N LEU A 320 -9.61 -12.88 10.60
CA LEU A 320 -8.27 -13.39 10.79
C LEU A 320 -7.30 -12.63 9.89
N VAL A 321 -6.27 -12.02 10.49
CA VAL A 321 -5.20 -11.37 9.74
C VAL A 321 -3.99 -12.29 9.64
N LEU A 322 -3.56 -12.54 8.40
CA LEU A 322 -2.40 -13.35 8.07
C LEU A 322 -1.22 -12.42 7.77
N MET A 323 -0.25 -12.35 8.67
CA MET A 323 0.93 -11.49 8.61
C MET A 323 2.18 -12.28 8.22
N GLY A 324 3.21 -11.59 7.76
CA GLY A 324 4.49 -12.18 7.39
C GLY A 324 5.16 -11.40 6.26
N ARG A 325 6.46 -11.63 6.07
CA ARG A 325 7.24 -11.00 4.99
C ARG A 325 6.75 -11.43 3.61
N ASN A 326 7.16 -10.71 2.58
CA ASN A 326 6.94 -11.14 1.20
C ASN A 326 7.63 -12.50 0.98
N GLY A 327 6.92 -13.42 0.30
CA GLY A 327 7.40 -14.80 0.11
C GLY A 327 7.16 -15.77 1.27
N SER A 328 6.56 -15.35 2.40
CA SER A 328 6.30 -16.25 3.55
C SER A 328 5.21 -17.31 3.32
N GLY A 329 4.50 -17.28 2.18
CA GLY A 329 3.47 -18.26 1.84
C GLY A 329 2.01 -17.78 1.95
N LYS A 330 1.75 -16.51 2.33
CA LYS A 330 0.39 -15.96 2.51
C LYS A 330 -0.52 -16.17 1.29
N SER A 331 -0.13 -15.67 0.13
CA SER A 331 -0.90 -15.80 -1.12
C SER A 331 -1.07 -17.26 -1.53
N THR A 332 -0.08 -18.12 -1.24
CA THR A 332 -0.19 -19.57 -1.48
C THR A 332 -1.24 -20.20 -0.60
N LEU A 333 -1.32 -19.82 0.67
CA LEU A 333 -2.35 -20.30 1.61
C LEU A 333 -3.74 -19.85 1.13
N LEU A 334 -3.92 -18.57 0.79
CA LEU A 334 -5.19 -18.05 0.27
C LEU A 334 -5.61 -18.78 -1.03
N ALA A 335 -4.68 -18.94 -1.98
CA ALA A 335 -4.95 -19.64 -3.23
C ALA A 335 -5.31 -21.12 -3.00
N THR A 336 -4.75 -21.76 -1.98
CA THR A 336 -5.06 -23.16 -1.64
C THR A 336 -6.44 -23.28 -0.99
N LEU A 337 -6.80 -22.38 -0.07
CA LEU A 337 -8.13 -22.28 0.52
C LEU A 337 -9.20 -21.99 -0.55
N ALA A 338 -8.87 -21.19 -1.56
CA ALA A 338 -9.76 -20.92 -2.69
C ALA A 338 -9.86 -22.06 -3.71
N GLY A 339 -9.17 -23.20 -3.49
CA GLY A 339 -9.16 -24.33 -4.43
C GLY A 339 -8.30 -24.13 -5.68
N GLY A 340 -7.61 -23.01 -5.81
CA GLY A 340 -6.73 -22.67 -6.94
C GLY A 340 -5.40 -23.43 -6.93
N ARG A 341 -5.03 -24.05 -5.80
CA ARG A 341 -3.80 -24.84 -5.64
C ARG A 341 -4.06 -26.18 -4.99
N ARG A 342 -3.35 -27.19 -5.47
CA ARG A 342 -3.38 -28.53 -4.88
C ARG A 342 -2.34 -28.64 -3.77
N PRO A 343 -2.71 -29.08 -2.54
CA PRO A 343 -1.74 -29.47 -1.53
C PRO A 343 -0.75 -30.52 -2.05
N THR A 344 0.53 -30.37 -1.68
CA THR A 344 1.54 -31.42 -1.87
C THR A 344 1.39 -32.48 -0.78
N ARG A 345 1.07 -32.05 0.45
CA ARG A 345 0.75 -32.89 1.60
C ARG A 345 -0.33 -32.22 2.44
N GLY A 346 -0.98 -32.99 3.30
CA GLY A 346 -2.05 -32.51 4.15
C GLY A 346 -3.36 -32.28 3.40
N THR A 347 -4.28 -31.60 4.05
CA THR A 347 -5.63 -31.36 3.52
C THR A 347 -6.05 -29.91 3.75
N VAL A 348 -6.97 -29.45 2.91
CA VAL A 348 -7.70 -28.21 3.08
C VAL A 348 -9.19 -28.51 2.92
N ALA A 349 -10.01 -27.91 3.77
CA ALA A 349 -11.46 -28.05 3.70
C ALA A 349 -12.14 -26.68 3.83
N VAL A 350 -13.23 -26.48 3.12
CA VAL A 350 -14.18 -25.38 3.27
C VAL A 350 -15.56 -26.00 3.44
N ASP A 351 -16.30 -25.63 4.48
CA ASP A 351 -17.53 -26.30 4.90
C ASP A 351 -17.36 -27.85 4.96
N GLY A 352 -16.21 -28.31 5.51
CA GLY A 352 -15.85 -29.71 5.66
C GLY A 352 -15.48 -30.46 4.38
N THR A 353 -15.38 -29.77 3.23
CA THR A 353 -15.16 -30.40 1.92
C THR A 353 -13.94 -29.79 1.22
N ASP A 354 -13.17 -30.60 0.48
CA ASP A 354 -12.05 -30.10 -0.35
C ASP A 354 -12.59 -29.06 -1.39
N PRO A 355 -12.13 -27.81 -1.37
CA PRO A 355 -12.66 -26.77 -2.25
C PRO A 355 -12.54 -27.10 -3.74
N ARG A 356 -11.62 -27.97 -4.14
CA ARG A 356 -11.45 -28.41 -5.53
C ARG A 356 -12.50 -29.40 -6.00
N SER A 357 -13.26 -29.99 -5.09
CA SER A 357 -14.32 -30.93 -5.43
C SER A 357 -15.66 -30.25 -5.77
N PHE A 358 -15.79 -28.96 -5.42
CA PHE A 358 -17.00 -28.20 -5.76
C PHE A 358 -17.04 -27.84 -7.24
N ARG A 359 -18.28 -27.81 -7.79
CA ARG A 359 -18.50 -27.19 -9.10
C ARG A 359 -18.23 -25.66 -9.00
N PRO A 360 -17.79 -25.00 -10.07
CA PRO A 360 -17.48 -23.57 -10.04
C PRO A 360 -18.57 -22.69 -9.41
N VAL A 361 -19.84 -22.93 -9.75
CA VAL A 361 -20.98 -22.17 -9.20
C VAL A 361 -21.20 -22.41 -7.70
N GLU A 362 -20.81 -23.57 -7.19
CA GLU A 362 -20.89 -23.90 -5.76
C GLU A 362 -19.71 -23.30 -5.00
N LEU A 363 -18.53 -23.31 -5.62
CA LEU A 363 -17.32 -22.77 -5.03
C LEU A 363 -17.43 -21.26 -4.77
N ILE A 364 -17.91 -20.48 -5.74
CA ILE A 364 -18.04 -19.02 -5.60
C ILE A 364 -19.03 -18.61 -4.50
N ARG A 365 -19.97 -19.46 -4.13
CA ARG A 365 -20.90 -19.26 -3.01
C ARG A 365 -20.29 -19.60 -1.64
N ARG A 366 -19.14 -20.25 -1.64
CA ARG A 366 -18.42 -20.63 -0.42
C ARG A 366 -17.18 -19.79 -0.22
N VAL A 367 -16.44 -19.54 -1.29
CA VAL A 367 -15.16 -18.83 -1.22
C VAL A 367 -15.13 -17.69 -2.24
N GLY A 368 -14.92 -16.49 -1.73
CA GLY A 368 -14.58 -15.30 -2.51
C GLY A 368 -13.11 -14.96 -2.31
N LEU A 369 -12.36 -14.78 -3.38
CA LEU A 369 -10.96 -14.36 -3.33
C LEU A 369 -10.78 -13.05 -4.09
N VAL A 370 -10.29 -12.02 -3.40
CA VAL A 370 -9.79 -10.80 -4.02
C VAL A 370 -8.25 -10.88 -4.03
N PRO A 371 -7.63 -11.01 -5.22
CA PRO A 371 -6.18 -11.08 -5.34
C PRO A 371 -5.53 -9.73 -5.09
N GLN A 372 -4.18 -9.73 -4.96
CA GLN A 372 -3.36 -8.54 -4.76
C GLN A 372 -3.55 -7.47 -5.85
N ASP A 373 -3.82 -7.88 -7.08
CA ASP A 373 -4.27 -7.00 -8.17
C ASP A 373 -5.76 -7.26 -8.43
N PRO A 374 -6.66 -6.40 -7.91
CA PRO A 374 -8.10 -6.54 -8.12
C PRO A 374 -8.51 -6.47 -9.60
N GLY A 375 -7.69 -5.84 -10.44
CA GLY A 375 -7.92 -5.73 -11.89
C GLY A 375 -7.97 -7.08 -12.60
N LEU A 376 -7.35 -8.12 -12.02
CA LEU A 376 -7.40 -9.48 -12.56
C LEU A 376 -8.81 -10.12 -12.50
N LEU A 377 -9.72 -9.53 -11.76
CA LEU A 377 -11.12 -9.99 -11.68
C LEU A 377 -12.06 -9.22 -12.60
N LEU A 378 -11.59 -8.12 -13.22
CA LEU A 378 -12.43 -7.16 -13.91
C LEU A 378 -12.15 -7.21 -15.41
N TYR A 379 -13.12 -7.75 -16.16
CA TYR A 379 -13.00 -8.02 -17.60
C TYR A 379 -13.94 -7.19 -18.47
N GLY A 380 -14.93 -6.52 -17.87
CA GLY A 380 -15.94 -5.75 -18.58
C GLY A 380 -15.39 -4.42 -19.10
N GLU A 381 -16.05 -3.90 -20.13
CA GLU A 381 -15.71 -2.60 -20.74
C GLU A 381 -16.16 -1.42 -19.88
N SER A 382 -17.00 -1.67 -18.86
CA SER A 382 -17.45 -0.64 -17.91
C SER A 382 -17.82 -1.25 -16.57
N VAL A 383 -17.83 -0.41 -15.51
CA VAL A 383 -18.31 -0.77 -14.17
C VAL A 383 -19.72 -1.36 -14.22
N ARG A 384 -20.61 -0.76 -15.01
CA ARG A 384 -21.99 -1.25 -15.23
C ARG A 384 -21.99 -2.67 -15.77
N ASN A 385 -21.14 -2.98 -16.75
CA ASN A 385 -21.07 -4.32 -17.35
C ASN A 385 -20.53 -5.36 -16.37
N GLU A 386 -19.55 -5.00 -15.54
CA GLU A 386 -19.04 -5.87 -14.47
C GLU A 386 -20.14 -6.22 -13.47
N CYS A 387 -20.85 -5.21 -12.94
CA CYS A 387 -21.95 -5.44 -11.99
C CYS A 387 -23.06 -6.30 -12.59
N ARG A 388 -23.47 -6.03 -13.84
CA ARG A 388 -24.50 -6.80 -14.54
C ARG A 388 -24.05 -8.24 -14.79
N THR A 389 -22.79 -8.47 -15.10
CA THR A 389 -22.25 -9.82 -15.29
C THR A 389 -22.24 -10.59 -13.97
N ALA A 390 -21.82 -9.95 -12.88
CA ALA A 390 -21.84 -10.53 -11.54
C ALA A 390 -23.27 -10.92 -11.10
N ASP A 391 -24.25 -10.05 -11.31
CA ASP A 391 -25.67 -10.34 -11.03
C ASP A 391 -26.13 -11.58 -11.80
N LYS A 392 -25.82 -11.65 -13.11
CA LYS A 392 -26.21 -12.78 -13.96
C LYS A 392 -25.56 -14.09 -13.53
N VAL A 393 -24.26 -14.10 -13.24
CA VAL A 393 -23.50 -15.29 -12.81
C VAL A 393 -24.01 -15.79 -11.46
N SER A 394 -24.35 -14.88 -10.55
CA SER A 394 -24.83 -15.20 -9.20
C SER A 394 -26.33 -15.45 -9.12
N ALA A 395 -27.05 -15.31 -10.25
CA ALA A 395 -28.52 -15.42 -10.34
C ALA A 395 -29.25 -14.42 -9.43
N LEU A 396 -28.77 -13.21 -9.36
CA LEU A 396 -29.32 -12.08 -8.61
C LEU A 396 -30.22 -11.22 -9.51
N ALA A 397 -31.04 -10.39 -8.87
CA ALA A 397 -31.78 -9.33 -9.58
C ALA A 397 -30.80 -8.29 -10.14
N GLU A 398 -31.10 -7.80 -11.36
CA GLU A 398 -30.27 -6.75 -11.98
C GLU A 398 -30.16 -5.52 -11.07
N GLY A 399 -28.93 -5.03 -10.88
CA GLY A 399 -28.62 -3.88 -10.02
C GLY A 399 -28.19 -4.24 -8.59
N THR A 400 -28.27 -5.51 -8.18
CA THR A 400 -27.86 -5.92 -6.82
C THR A 400 -26.38 -5.67 -6.56
N THR A 401 -25.50 -6.06 -7.50
CA THR A 401 -24.05 -5.81 -7.37
C THR A 401 -23.73 -4.31 -7.42
N SER A 402 -24.46 -3.55 -8.23
CA SER A 402 -24.30 -2.08 -8.26
C SER A 402 -24.69 -1.45 -6.92
N ALA A 403 -25.79 -1.88 -6.30
CA ALA A 403 -26.19 -1.41 -4.97
C ALA A 403 -25.16 -1.81 -3.88
N THR A 404 -24.55 -2.98 -3.99
CA THR A 404 -23.44 -3.41 -3.12
C THR A 404 -22.22 -2.52 -3.32
N LEU A 405 -21.86 -2.20 -4.56
CA LEU A 405 -20.77 -1.25 -4.86
C LEU A 405 -21.04 0.12 -4.25
N ASP A 406 -22.25 0.66 -4.41
CA ASP A 406 -22.62 1.97 -3.83
C ASP A 406 -22.60 1.95 -2.30
N ARG A 407 -22.89 0.82 -1.65
CA ARG A 407 -22.74 0.64 -0.20
C ARG A 407 -21.27 0.65 0.21
N ILE A 408 -20.40 -0.05 -0.52
CA ILE A 408 -18.95 -0.12 -0.25
C ILE A 408 -18.29 1.23 -0.53
N LEU A 409 -18.53 1.81 -1.69
CA LEU A 409 -17.96 3.08 -2.13
C LEU A 409 -18.94 3.83 -3.04
N PRO A 410 -19.66 4.84 -2.50
CA PRO A 410 -20.59 5.64 -3.31
C PRO A 410 -19.89 6.42 -4.42
N GLY A 411 -20.59 6.60 -5.55
CA GLY A 411 -20.16 7.51 -6.60
C GLY A 411 -19.11 6.95 -7.57
N VAL A 412 -18.90 5.65 -7.63
CA VAL A 412 -18.06 5.03 -8.67
C VAL A 412 -18.75 5.20 -10.04
N PRO A 413 -18.09 5.83 -11.06
CA PRO A 413 -18.72 6.10 -12.34
C PRO A 413 -19.08 4.82 -13.10
N ALA A 414 -20.37 4.61 -13.36
CA ALA A 414 -20.89 3.36 -13.93
C ALA A 414 -20.41 3.08 -15.38
N ASP A 415 -20.16 4.14 -16.16
CA ASP A 415 -19.79 4.02 -17.58
C ASP A 415 -18.27 4.02 -17.80
N ARG A 416 -17.47 4.18 -16.72
CA ARG A 416 -16.01 4.17 -16.80
C ARG A 416 -15.48 2.76 -16.94
N HIS A 417 -14.38 2.61 -17.72
CA HIS A 417 -13.67 1.34 -17.83
C HIS A 417 -12.96 1.02 -16.50
N PRO A 418 -12.98 -0.25 -16.00
CA PRO A 418 -12.33 -0.60 -14.73
C PRO A 418 -10.84 -0.24 -14.61
N ARG A 419 -10.11 -0.21 -15.74
CA ARG A 419 -8.68 0.19 -15.76
C ARG A 419 -8.46 1.68 -15.45
N ASP A 420 -9.47 2.51 -15.67
CA ASP A 420 -9.40 3.95 -15.46
C ASP A 420 -9.90 4.37 -14.05
N LEU A 421 -10.25 3.38 -13.23
CA LEU A 421 -10.62 3.58 -11.83
C LEU A 421 -9.38 3.79 -10.96
N SER A 422 -9.54 4.56 -9.87
CA SER A 422 -8.53 4.58 -8.81
C SER A 422 -8.40 3.20 -8.15
N GLU A 423 -7.28 2.95 -7.45
CA GLU A 423 -7.05 1.67 -6.75
C GLU A 423 -8.18 1.35 -5.77
N GLY A 424 -8.65 2.36 -4.99
CA GLY A 424 -9.78 2.18 -4.07
C GLY A 424 -11.09 1.88 -4.78
N GLN A 425 -11.39 2.54 -5.89
CA GLN A 425 -12.58 2.27 -6.71
C GLN A 425 -12.51 0.87 -7.34
N ARG A 426 -11.34 0.46 -7.81
CA ARG A 426 -11.09 -0.87 -8.40
C ARG A 426 -11.26 -1.97 -7.37
N LEU A 427 -10.72 -1.77 -6.16
CA LEU A 427 -10.91 -2.69 -5.04
C LEU A 427 -12.39 -2.79 -4.64
N ALA A 428 -13.09 -1.66 -4.53
CA ALA A 428 -14.52 -1.63 -4.18
C ALA A 428 -15.36 -2.40 -5.21
N LEU A 429 -15.08 -2.22 -6.51
CA LEU A 429 -15.75 -2.96 -7.58
C LEU A 429 -15.45 -4.47 -7.50
N ALA A 430 -14.19 -4.86 -7.32
CA ALA A 430 -13.80 -6.26 -7.18
C ALA A 430 -14.48 -6.90 -5.94
N LEU A 431 -14.52 -6.20 -4.82
CA LEU A 431 -15.25 -6.64 -3.63
C LEU A 431 -16.75 -6.83 -3.91
N ALA A 432 -17.39 -5.87 -4.57
CA ALA A 432 -18.81 -5.97 -4.91
C ALA A 432 -19.10 -7.18 -5.80
N VAL A 433 -18.23 -7.44 -6.80
CA VAL A 433 -18.33 -8.62 -7.69
C VAL A 433 -18.15 -9.94 -6.93
N VAL A 434 -17.14 -10.00 -6.06
CA VAL A 434 -16.84 -11.21 -5.26
C VAL A 434 -17.91 -11.48 -4.21
N LEU A 435 -18.55 -10.44 -3.68
CA LEU A 435 -19.64 -10.57 -2.69
C LEU A 435 -20.99 -10.91 -3.31
N ALA A 436 -21.19 -10.72 -4.62
CA ALA A 436 -22.45 -11.01 -5.29
C ALA A 436 -23.00 -12.43 -5.01
N PRO A 437 -22.19 -13.51 -5.04
CA PRO A 437 -22.67 -14.85 -4.68
C PRO A 437 -22.81 -15.09 -3.16
N ALA A 438 -22.56 -14.09 -2.30
CA ALA A 438 -22.61 -14.16 -0.84
C ALA A 438 -21.72 -15.30 -0.25
N PRO A 439 -20.40 -15.31 -0.48
CA PRO A 439 -19.52 -16.38 -0.03
C PRO A 439 -19.44 -16.43 1.49
N THR A 440 -19.35 -17.62 2.09
CA THR A 440 -19.18 -17.79 3.55
C THR A 440 -17.77 -17.44 4.00
N LEU A 441 -16.76 -17.62 3.14
CA LEU A 441 -15.35 -17.31 3.36
C LEU A 441 -14.90 -16.25 2.37
N LEU A 442 -14.39 -15.13 2.85
CA LEU A 442 -13.81 -14.05 2.06
C LEU A 442 -12.29 -14.00 2.29
N LEU A 443 -11.54 -14.14 1.22
CA LEU A 443 -10.07 -14.12 1.21
C LEU A 443 -9.60 -12.84 0.52
N LEU A 444 -8.76 -12.04 1.18
CA LEU A 444 -8.25 -10.78 0.67
C LEU A 444 -6.73 -10.79 0.70
N ASP A 445 -6.08 -10.61 -0.45
CA ASP A 445 -4.62 -10.59 -0.56
C ASP A 445 -4.14 -9.15 -0.76
N GLU A 446 -3.51 -8.57 0.28
CA GLU A 446 -2.95 -7.20 0.31
C GLU A 446 -3.93 -6.10 -0.17
N PRO A 447 -5.18 -6.04 0.33
CA PRO A 447 -6.21 -5.14 -0.21
C PRO A 447 -5.95 -3.66 0.10
N THR A 448 -4.97 -3.31 0.92
CA THR A 448 -4.62 -1.91 1.24
C THR A 448 -3.58 -1.28 0.33
N ARG A 449 -3.11 -2.02 -0.67
CA ARG A 449 -2.13 -1.50 -1.61
C ARG A 449 -2.72 -0.32 -2.39
N GLY A 450 -2.00 0.82 -2.41
CA GLY A 450 -2.43 2.04 -3.12
C GLY A 450 -3.65 2.74 -2.49
N LEU A 451 -4.09 2.35 -1.29
CA LEU A 451 -5.16 3.04 -0.56
C LEU A 451 -4.60 4.13 0.34
N ASP A 452 -5.24 5.29 0.32
CA ASP A 452 -5.07 6.35 1.31
C ASP A 452 -5.78 6.04 2.64
N TYR A 453 -5.59 6.88 3.66
CA TYR A 453 -6.17 6.67 4.98
C TYR A 453 -7.72 6.65 4.96
N PRO A 454 -8.43 7.58 4.30
CA PRO A 454 -9.89 7.53 4.21
C PRO A 454 -10.41 6.25 3.54
N SER A 455 -9.75 5.78 2.47
CA SER A 455 -10.11 4.54 1.78
C SER A 455 -9.87 3.31 2.67
N LYS A 456 -8.80 3.31 3.49
CA LYS A 456 -8.56 2.26 4.49
C LYS A 456 -9.61 2.27 5.59
N ASP A 457 -10.01 3.43 6.09
CA ASP A 457 -11.06 3.56 7.08
C ASP A 457 -12.37 2.96 6.57
N ARG A 458 -12.73 3.28 5.34
CA ARG A 458 -13.91 2.71 4.70
C ARG A 458 -13.81 1.19 4.53
N LEU A 459 -12.67 0.68 4.12
CA LEU A 459 -12.44 -0.77 4.02
C LEU A 459 -12.63 -1.46 5.38
N ILE A 460 -12.12 -0.88 6.47
CA ILE A 460 -12.29 -1.41 7.83
C ILE A 460 -13.77 -1.49 8.22
N GLU A 461 -14.55 -0.44 7.94
CA GLU A 461 -15.99 -0.43 8.18
C GLU A 461 -16.70 -1.57 7.43
N VAL A 462 -16.43 -1.69 6.13
CA VAL A 462 -17.00 -2.75 5.28
C VAL A 462 -16.64 -4.15 5.78
N LEU A 463 -15.36 -4.40 6.12
CA LEU A 463 -14.95 -5.70 6.63
C LEU A 463 -15.62 -6.05 7.97
N ARG A 464 -15.81 -5.07 8.85
CA ARG A 464 -16.52 -5.26 10.13
C ARG A 464 -18.01 -5.54 9.94
N GLU A 465 -18.66 -4.85 8.99
CA GLU A 465 -20.05 -5.14 8.61
C GLU A 465 -20.19 -6.57 8.10
N LEU A 466 -19.34 -6.98 7.14
CA LEU A 466 -19.36 -8.33 6.58
C LEU A 466 -19.12 -9.43 7.63
N ALA A 467 -18.19 -9.22 8.54
CA ALA A 467 -17.97 -10.15 9.65
C ALA A 467 -19.19 -10.20 10.59
N GLY A 468 -19.84 -9.05 10.84
CA GLY A 468 -21.11 -8.96 11.58
C GLY A 468 -22.25 -9.73 10.91
N ASP A 469 -22.29 -9.74 9.58
CA ASP A 469 -23.23 -10.49 8.74
C ASP A 469 -22.90 -12.01 8.70
N GLY A 470 -21.79 -12.42 9.33
CA GLY A 470 -21.38 -13.82 9.48
C GLY A 470 -20.41 -14.34 8.43
N HIS A 471 -19.83 -13.48 7.60
CA HIS A 471 -18.73 -13.90 6.73
C HIS A 471 -17.46 -14.17 7.56
N ALA A 472 -16.79 -15.29 7.29
CA ALA A 472 -15.42 -15.51 7.76
C ALA A 472 -14.46 -14.77 6.83
N ILE A 473 -13.53 -13.98 7.38
CA ILE A 473 -12.64 -13.15 6.58
C ILE A 473 -11.19 -13.50 6.89
N VAL A 474 -10.40 -13.80 5.86
CA VAL A 474 -8.94 -13.93 5.97
C VAL A 474 -8.29 -12.81 5.18
N LEU A 475 -7.57 -11.96 5.88
CA LEU A 475 -6.89 -10.80 5.34
C LEU A 475 -5.38 -11.02 5.37
N ALA A 476 -4.75 -11.34 4.24
CA ALA A 476 -3.30 -11.35 4.14
C ALA A 476 -2.80 -9.91 3.96
N THR A 477 -1.99 -9.43 4.88
CA THR A 477 -1.44 -8.08 4.80
C THR A 477 -0.13 -7.91 5.58
N HIS A 478 0.66 -6.94 5.16
CA HIS A 478 1.80 -6.41 5.91
C HIS A 478 1.52 -5.00 6.48
N ASP A 479 0.28 -4.51 6.36
CA ASP A 479 -0.17 -3.26 6.96
C ASP A 479 -0.55 -3.47 8.43
N VAL A 480 0.40 -3.18 9.32
CA VAL A 480 0.25 -3.40 10.76
C VAL A 480 -0.80 -2.48 11.39
N GLU A 481 -0.98 -1.29 10.84
CA GLU A 481 -1.97 -0.33 11.34
C GLU A 481 -3.39 -0.78 10.99
N LEU A 482 -3.59 -1.32 9.78
CA LEU A 482 -4.85 -1.97 9.42
C LEU A 482 -5.13 -3.18 10.31
N ALA A 483 -4.14 -4.08 10.47
CA ALA A 483 -4.28 -5.29 11.28
C ALA A 483 -4.70 -4.94 12.72
N ALA A 484 -4.06 -3.94 13.33
CA ALA A 484 -4.40 -3.47 14.67
C ALA A 484 -5.84 -2.98 14.81
N ARG A 485 -6.41 -2.42 13.75
CA ARG A 485 -7.75 -1.83 13.74
C ARG A 485 -8.86 -2.84 13.41
N VAL A 486 -8.57 -3.90 12.64
CA VAL A 486 -9.62 -4.77 12.09
C VAL A 486 -9.60 -6.19 12.64
N ALA A 487 -8.43 -6.72 13.04
CA ALA A 487 -8.26 -8.13 13.35
C ALA A 487 -8.87 -8.55 14.69
N ASP A 488 -9.55 -9.69 14.70
CA ASP A 488 -9.93 -10.41 15.92
C ASP A 488 -8.78 -11.35 16.34
N ARG A 489 -8.17 -12.03 15.35
CA ARG A 489 -7.05 -12.95 15.51
C ARG A 489 -5.97 -12.66 14.48
N ALA A 490 -4.72 -12.84 14.88
CA ALA A 490 -3.58 -12.68 13.99
C ALA A 490 -2.75 -13.97 13.93
N VAL A 491 -2.32 -14.32 12.72
CA VAL A 491 -1.43 -15.44 12.43
C VAL A 491 -0.21 -14.89 11.73
N VAL A 492 0.97 -15.24 12.21
CA VAL A 492 2.24 -14.84 11.59
C VAL A 492 2.86 -16.03 10.88
N LEU A 493 3.07 -15.88 9.57
CA LEU A 493 3.79 -16.85 8.73
C LEU A 493 5.25 -16.42 8.54
N ALA A 494 6.17 -17.37 8.69
CA ALA A 494 7.56 -17.24 8.27
C ALA A 494 8.02 -18.56 7.65
N ASP A 495 8.73 -18.48 6.54
CA ASP A 495 9.29 -19.63 5.81
C ASP A 495 8.28 -20.78 5.59
N GLY A 496 7.03 -20.41 5.29
CA GLY A 496 5.94 -21.35 5.03
C GLY A 496 5.31 -21.99 6.27
N GLN A 497 5.72 -21.60 7.49
CA GLN A 497 5.21 -22.14 8.77
C GLN A 497 4.50 -21.07 9.60
N ILE A 498 3.52 -21.47 10.39
CA ILE A 498 2.90 -20.60 11.39
C ILE A 498 3.84 -20.53 12.61
N ILE A 499 4.33 -19.33 12.90
CA ILE A 499 5.19 -19.06 14.05
C ILE A 499 4.46 -18.44 15.24
N SER A 500 3.29 -17.85 15.01
CA SER A 500 2.43 -17.29 16.05
C SER A 500 0.99 -17.33 15.59
N ASP A 501 0.07 -17.65 16.51
CA ASP A 501 -1.36 -17.69 16.28
C ASP A 501 -2.08 -17.37 17.60
N GLY A 502 -2.99 -16.41 17.57
CA GLY A 502 -3.72 -16.00 18.77
C GLY A 502 -4.50 -14.70 18.61
N PRO A 503 -5.08 -14.19 19.71
CA PRO A 503 -5.77 -12.90 19.71
C PRO A 503 -4.87 -11.80 19.13
N ALA A 504 -5.42 -11.00 18.21
CA ALA A 504 -4.64 -10.01 17.46
C ALA A 504 -3.80 -9.10 18.36
N ARG A 505 -4.37 -8.63 19.49
CA ARG A 505 -3.68 -7.79 20.46
C ARG A 505 -2.38 -8.43 20.96
N GLN A 506 -2.44 -9.68 21.39
CA GLN A 506 -1.28 -10.38 21.93
C GLN A 506 -0.19 -10.61 20.88
N VAL A 507 -0.60 -11.08 19.69
CA VAL A 507 0.35 -11.36 18.61
C VAL A 507 1.01 -10.08 18.10
N VAL A 508 0.22 -9.01 17.92
CA VAL A 508 0.69 -7.77 17.29
C VAL A 508 1.50 -6.90 18.25
N CYS A 509 1.03 -6.70 19.51
CA CYS A 509 1.74 -5.85 20.49
C CYS A 509 3.12 -6.38 20.85
N HIS A 510 3.29 -7.71 20.92
CA HIS A 510 4.55 -8.31 21.32
C HIS A 510 5.54 -8.50 20.16
N SER A 511 5.14 -8.18 18.94
CA SER A 511 6.03 -8.30 17.78
C SER A 511 6.87 -7.03 17.58
N PRO A 512 8.20 -7.08 17.60
CA PRO A 512 9.02 -5.90 17.31
C PRO A 512 8.85 -5.39 15.87
N VAL A 513 8.48 -6.27 14.94
CA VAL A 513 8.31 -5.95 13.51
C VAL A 513 6.88 -5.51 13.20
N PHE A 514 5.89 -6.22 13.75
CA PHE A 514 4.47 -6.05 13.40
C PHE A 514 3.69 -5.23 14.43
N ALA A 515 4.33 -4.62 15.44
CA ALA A 515 3.64 -3.73 16.36
C ALA A 515 3.30 -2.40 15.67
N PRO A 516 2.06 -1.89 15.82
CA PRO A 516 1.66 -0.57 15.33
C PRO A 516 2.37 0.55 16.09
N GLN A 517 2.35 1.76 15.54
CA GLN A 517 3.06 2.91 16.11
C GLN A 517 2.62 3.20 17.53
N VAL A 518 1.32 3.15 17.83
CA VAL A 518 0.78 3.39 19.18
C VAL A 518 1.32 2.38 20.18
N SER A 519 1.31 1.08 19.83
CA SER A 519 1.86 0.03 20.70
C SER A 519 3.37 0.22 20.92
N LYS A 520 4.11 0.57 19.88
CA LYS A 520 5.55 0.87 20.01
C LYS A 520 5.81 2.03 20.96
N VAL A 521 4.95 3.06 20.98
CA VAL A 521 5.11 4.23 21.86
C VAL A 521 4.74 3.90 23.29
N LEU A 522 3.65 3.17 23.51
CA LEU A 522 3.08 2.91 24.83
C LEU A 522 3.56 1.62 25.51
N ALA A 523 4.35 0.80 24.82
CA ALA A 523 4.92 -0.41 25.41
C ALA A 523 5.50 -0.15 26.81
N PRO A 524 5.27 -1.07 27.80
CA PRO A 524 4.74 -2.42 27.66
C PRO A 524 3.21 -2.55 27.63
N ASP A 525 2.47 -1.45 27.76
CA ASP A 525 1.01 -1.48 27.74
C ASP A 525 0.47 -1.81 26.33
N GLU A 526 -0.56 -2.64 26.26
CA GLU A 526 -1.08 -3.22 25.02
C GLU A 526 -2.10 -2.31 24.31
N TRP A 527 -1.84 -1.02 24.19
CA TRP A 527 -2.67 -0.11 23.41
C TRP A 527 -2.37 -0.29 21.90
N LEU A 528 -3.39 -0.58 21.09
CA LEU A 528 -3.23 -0.84 19.66
C LEU A 528 -3.41 0.40 18.80
N THR A 529 -4.42 1.22 19.09
CA THR A 529 -4.86 2.29 18.19
C THR A 529 -5.02 3.63 18.89
N VAL A 530 -5.00 4.71 18.11
CA VAL A 530 -5.29 6.07 18.62
C VAL A 530 -6.71 6.16 19.17
N ASP A 531 -7.67 5.46 18.55
CA ASP A 531 -9.07 5.47 19.00
C ASP A 531 -9.25 4.83 20.37
N GLU A 532 -8.53 3.75 20.67
CA GLU A 532 -8.52 3.17 22.02
C GLU A 532 -8.01 4.16 23.07
N VAL A 533 -6.91 4.86 22.75
CA VAL A 533 -6.35 5.89 23.63
C VAL A 533 -7.34 7.05 23.80
N ARG A 534 -7.97 7.49 22.71
CA ARG A 534 -8.99 8.56 22.73
C ARG A 534 -10.17 8.20 23.63
N GLN A 535 -10.70 6.99 23.50
CA GLN A 535 -11.81 6.49 24.33
C GLN A 535 -11.41 6.39 25.82
N ALA A 536 -10.20 5.89 26.09
CA ALA A 536 -9.69 5.81 27.46
C ALA A 536 -9.54 7.19 28.12
N LEU A 537 -9.14 8.21 27.35
CA LEU A 537 -8.99 9.59 27.82
C LEU A 537 -10.33 10.32 27.93
N ALA A 538 -11.30 10.07 27.05
CA ALA A 538 -12.63 10.69 27.08
C ALA A 538 -13.45 10.31 28.34
N GLY A 539 -13.18 9.17 28.94
CA GLY A 539 -13.74 8.78 30.23
C GLY A 539 -13.18 9.56 31.44
N GLN A 540 -12.29 10.52 31.22
CA GLN A 540 -11.87 11.51 32.22
C GLN A 540 -12.80 12.72 32.10
N VAL A 541 -13.85 12.77 32.91
CA VAL A 541 -14.54 14.05 33.19
C VAL A 541 -13.49 14.96 33.84
N PRO A 542 -13.25 16.18 33.33
CA PRO A 542 -12.36 17.11 34.03
C PRO A 542 -12.92 17.34 35.46
N ALA A 543 -12.09 17.11 36.47
CA ALA A 543 -12.40 17.46 37.85
C ALA A 543 -12.44 18.97 38.05
#